data_ba74a9161f840bca004e45172fd5d644
#
_entry.id   ba74a9161f840bca004e45172fd5d644
#
_cell.length_a   1.000
_cell.length_b   1.000
_cell.length_c   1.000
_cell.angle_alpha   90.00
_cell.angle_beta   90.00
_cell.angle_gamma   90.00
#
_symmetry.space_group_name_H-M   'P 1'
#
loop_
_entity.id
_entity.type
_entity.pdbx_description
1 polymer ?
#
loop_
_entity_poly.entity_id
_entity_poly.type
_entity_poly.pdbx_seq_one_letter_code
_entity_poly.pdbx_strand_id
1 'polypeptide(L)'
;MSLRLAILCPGQGAQHAGMFDLLRDDPVASAFLRQSDLSSHLQAAVETVLNDPAQLYANRNAQPLIVAAQLAAWQALREPLAALAGAPLVVAGYSVGELAAYAVAGVIDPAETVALAARRAAAMTEAARTQPEQGLMSIGGVALSVAQECLARHDGYVAIVTGEDTLIAGGAGTALQAAADELAAAGARTSSLPVGLASHTPLMQAATGAFAAELAALQPRSPGPALLAGVTGQAITDAAQAQALLVRQLVEPIQWAGCMDAMAERGVTVALELGPGAALSRMLRERHPQMACRSLADFRSLSGALAWLRRQTD
;
A
#
# COMPACT_ATOMS: atom_id res chain seq x y z
N MET A 1 -16.43 18.03 17.92
CA MET A 1 -14.99 17.68 18.12
C MET A 1 -14.26 17.84 16.77
N SER A 2 -13.00 18.27 16.73
CA SER A 2 -12.25 18.31 15.46
C SER A 2 -12.05 16.89 14.93
N LEU A 3 -12.28 16.70 13.63
CA LEU A 3 -12.09 15.41 12.93
C LEU A 3 -10.60 15.01 12.97
N ARG A 4 -10.28 13.88 13.56
CA ARG A 4 -8.91 13.34 13.63
C ARG A 4 -8.75 12.28 12.54
N LEU A 5 -8.46 12.76 11.34
CA LEU A 5 -8.49 11.97 10.10
C LEU A 5 -7.17 11.26 9.83
N ALA A 6 -7.23 9.98 9.48
CA ALA A 6 -6.16 9.27 8.80
C ALA A 6 -6.47 9.04 7.32
N ILE A 7 -5.43 9.10 6.48
CA ILE A 7 -5.49 8.70 5.07
C ILE A 7 -4.75 7.38 4.91
N LEU A 8 -5.42 6.39 4.31
CA LEU A 8 -4.88 5.06 4.05
C LEU A 8 -4.68 4.84 2.55
N CYS A 9 -3.50 4.41 2.18
CA CYS A 9 -3.12 4.13 0.79
C CYS A 9 -2.91 2.61 0.62
N PRO A 10 -3.86 1.88 -0.03
CA PRO A 10 -3.78 0.42 -0.17
C PRO A 10 -2.70 -0.04 -1.16
N GLY A 11 -2.31 -1.32 -1.03
CA GLY A 11 -1.40 -2.00 -1.93
C GLY A 11 -2.09 -2.68 -3.11
N GLN A 12 -1.36 -3.61 -3.73
CA GLN A 12 -1.86 -4.45 -4.83
C GLN A 12 -2.88 -5.48 -4.34
N GLY A 13 -3.76 -5.91 -5.26
CA GLY A 13 -4.71 -7.01 -5.07
C GLY A 13 -6.17 -6.64 -5.33
N ALA A 14 -6.55 -5.37 -5.22
CA ALA A 14 -7.92 -4.89 -5.43
C ALA A 14 -8.10 -4.02 -6.69
N GLN A 15 -7.08 -3.92 -7.55
CA GLN A 15 -7.19 -3.22 -8.83
C GLN A 15 -8.20 -3.93 -9.75
N HIS A 16 -8.97 -3.17 -10.52
CA HIS A 16 -9.99 -3.66 -11.43
C HIS A 16 -10.19 -2.68 -12.60
N ALA A 17 -10.85 -3.10 -13.66
CA ALA A 17 -11.02 -2.30 -14.87
C ALA A 17 -11.66 -0.92 -14.61
N GLY A 18 -12.61 -0.83 -13.69
CA GLY A 18 -13.30 0.41 -13.31
C GLY A 18 -12.63 1.21 -12.19
N MET A 19 -11.37 0.97 -11.84
CA MET A 19 -10.72 1.62 -10.68
C MET A 19 -10.60 3.13 -10.77
N PHE A 20 -10.76 3.72 -11.96
CA PHE A 20 -10.77 5.16 -12.19
C PHE A 20 -12.18 5.75 -12.36
N ASP A 21 -13.25 4.94 -12.34
CA ASP A 21 -14.61 5.40 -12.66
C ASP A 21 -15.11 6.50 -11.71
N LEU A 22 -14.78 6.39 -10.43
CA LEU A 22 -15.12 7.38 -9.41
C LEU A 22 -14.50 8.76 -9.68
N LEU A 23 -13.40 8.80 -10.45
CA LEU A 23 -12.56 9.96 -10.71
C LEU A 23 -12.79 10.56 -12.11
N ARG A 24 -13.52 9.85 -12.97
CA ARG A 24 -13.65 10.16 -14.41
C ARG A 24 -14.15 11.58 -14.68
N ASP A 25 -15.17 12.02 -13.94
CA ASP A 25 -15.83 13.30 -14.14
C ASP A 25 -15.27 14.42 -13.25
N ASP A 26 -14.26 14.11 -12.42
CA ASP A 26 -13.61 15.12 -11.58
C ASP A 26 -12.50 15.83 -12.38
N PRO A 27 -12.57 17.18 -12.54
CA PRO A 27 -11.61 17.91 -13.36
C PRO A 27 -10.20 17.93 -12.75
N VAL A 28 -10.08 17.90 -11.41
CA VAL A 28 -8.78 17.92 -10.71
C VAL A 28 -8.10 16.57 -10.84
N ALA A 29 -8.83 15.47 -10.61
CA ALA A 29 -8.34 14.12 -10.80
C ALA A 29 -7.90 13.87 -12.26
N SER A 30 -8.74 14.30 -13.23
CA SER A 30 -8.43 14.16 -14.65
C SER A 30 -7.20 14.99 -15.07
N ALA A 31 -7.04 16.22 -14.53
CA ALA A 31 -5.86 17.04 -14.77
C ALA A 31 -4.60 16.38 -14.23
N PHE A 32 -4.66 15.83 -13.02
CA PHE A 32 -3.55 15.10 -12.42
C PHE A 32 -3.15 13.86 -13.22
N LEU A 33 -4.11 13.04 -13.66
CA LEU A 33 -3.83 11.84 -14.47
C LEU A 33 -3.14 12.19 -15.80
N ARG A 34 -3.49 13.32 -16.42
CA ARG A 34 -2.75 13.82 -17.61
C ARG A 34 -1.34 14.30 -17.25
N GLN A 35 -1.18 15.03 -16.15
CA GLN A 35 0.12 15.55 -15.70
C GLN A 35 1.08 14.43 -15.31
N SER A 36 0.60 13.36 -14.69
CA SER A 36 1.40 12.21 -14.26
C SER A 36 1.91 11.36 -15.42
N ASP A 37 1.41 11.59 -16.64
CA ASP A 37 1.76 10.84 -17.86
C ASP A 37 1.71 9.30 -17.64
N LEU A 38 0.67 8.84 -16.94
CA LEU A 38 0.51 7.44 -16.56
C LEU A 38 0.74 6.47 -17.75
N SER A 39 0.28 6.88 -18.94
CA SER A 39 0.39 6.06 -20.15
C SER A 39 1.84 5.71 -20.51
N SER A 40 2.80 6.63 -20.27
CA SER A 40 4.22 6.38 -20.57
C SER A 40 4.88 5.41 -19.57
N HIS A 41 4.24 5.19 -18.42
CA HIS A 41 4.73 4.33 -17.35
C HIS A 41 4.19 2.91 -17.41
N LEU A 42 3.27 2.63 -18.34
CA LEU A 42 2.68 1.31 -18.58
C LEU A 42 3.32 0.64 -19.80
N GLN A 43 3.15 -0.68 -19.89
CA GLN A 43 3.65 -1.46 -21.03
C GLN A 43 2.72 -1.41 -22.27
N ALA A 44 1.51 -0.87 -22.11
CA ALA A 44 0.51 -0.68 -23.16
C ALA A 44 -0.41 0.50 -22.79
N ALA A 45 -1.33 0.85 -23.70
CA ALA A 45 -2.35 1.89 -23.43
C ALA A 45 -3.16 1.54 -22.15
N VAL A 46 -3.53 2.56 -21.38
CA VAL A 46 -4.24 2.39 -20.09
C VAL A 46 -5.48 1.50 -20.25
N GLU A 47 -6.32 1.75 -21.26
CA GLU A 47 -7.52 0.93 -21.50
C GLU A 47 -7.20 -0.52 -21.82
N THR A 48 -6.12 -0.78 -22.55
CA THR A 48 -5.68 -2.15 -22.85
C THR A 48 -5.28 -2.87 -21.56
N VAL A 49 -4.48 -2.20 -20.70
CA VAL A 49 -4.05 -2.75 -19.43
C VAL A 49 -5.22 -3.01 -18.49
N LEU A 50 -6.15 -2.08 -18.39
CA LEU A 50 -7.32 -2.21 -17.52
C LEU A 50 -8.27 -3.36 -17.93
N ASN A 51 -8.38 -3.64 -19.23
CA ASN A 51 -9.30 -4.66 -19.75
C ASN A 51 -8.66 -6.05 -19.91
N ASP A 52 -7.37 -6.19 -19.66
CA ASP A 52 -6.67 -7.46 -19.67
C ASP A 52 -6.21 -7.85 -18.26
N PRO A 53 -6.83 -8.83 -17.60
CA PRO A 53 -6.45 -9.23 -16.24
C PRO A 53 -4.95 -9.61 -16.12
N ALA A 54 -4.35 -10.24 -17.13
CA ALA A 54 -2.94 -10.60 -17.05
C ALA A 54 -2.04 -9.35 -17.00
N GLN A 55 -2.38 -8.30 -17.74
CA GLN A 55 -1.65 -7.03 -17.71
C GLN A 55 -1.98 -6.21 -16.45
N LEU A 56 -3.25 -6.17 -16.03
CA LEU A 56 -3.70 -5.41 -14.87
C LEU A 56 -3.04 -5.89 -13.56
N TYR A 57 -2.84 -7.20 -13.41
CA TYR A 57 -2.18 -7.77 -12.23
C TYR A 57 -0.66 -7.90 -12.39
N ALA A 58 -0.10 -7.69 -13.59
CA ALA A 58 1.34 -7.67 -13.77
C ALA A 58 1.98 -6.55 -12.93
N ASN A 59 2.98 -6.90 -12.12
CA ASN A 59 3.62 -5.98 -11.18
C ASN A 59 4.02 -4.64 -11.82
N ARG A 60 4.55 -4.66 -13.07
CA ARG A 60 5.00 -3.48 -13.80
C ARG A 60 3.87 -2.48 -14.11
N ASN A 61 2.65 -2.96 -14.30
CA ASN A 61 1.49 -2.11 -14.56
C ASN A 61 0.71 -1.80 -13.27
N ALA A 62 0.57 -2.78 -12.38
CA ALA A 62 -0.23 -2.65 -11.17
C ALA A 62 0.24 -1.51 -10.25
N GLN A 63 1.56 -1.37 -10.04
CA GLN A 63 2.09 -0.36 -9.14
C GLN A 63 1.80 1.07 -9.60
N PRO A 64 2.15 1.51 -10.82
CA PRO A 64 1.84 2.87 -11.27
C PRO A 64 0.34 3.12 -11.38
N LEU A 65 -0.49 2.14 -11.78
CA LEU A 65 -1.95 2.28 -11.82
C LEU A 65 -2.55 2.57 -10.45
N ILE A 66 -2.15 1.79 -9.43
CA ILE A 66 -2.66 1.94 -8.06
C ILE A 66 -2.25 3.29 -7.47
N VAL A 67 -0.98 3.67 -7.62
CA VAL A 67 -0.47 4.95 -7.13
C VAL A 67 -1.15 6.12 -7.85
N ALA A 68 -1.33 6.04 -9.18
CA ALA A 68 -2.02 7.07 -9.94
C ALA A 68 -3.48 7.25 -9.51
N ALA A 69 -4.22 6.15 -9.28
CA ALA A 69 -5.61 6.22 -8.81
C ALA A 69 -5.72 6.86 -7.42
N GLN A 70 -4.87 6.47 -6.49
CA GLN A 70 -4.83 7.03 -5.13
C GLN A 70 -4.49 8.52 -5.15
N LEU A 71 -3.47 8.91 -5.92
CA LEU A 71 -3.05 10.30 -5.99
C LEU A 71 -4.03 11.18 -6.76
N ALA A 72 -4.69 10.67 -7.80
CA ALA A 72 -5.79 11.38 -8.47
C ALA A 72 -6.95 11.64 -7.49
N ALA A 73 -7.34 10.64 -6.71
CA ALA A 73 -8.34 10.78 -5.65
C ALA A 73 -7.90 11.80 -4.59
N TRP A 74 -6.65 11.74 -4.16
CA TRP A 74 -6.09 12.69 -3.19
C TRP A 74 -6.11 14.12 -3.72
N GLN A 75 -5.70 14.37 -4.98
CA GLN A 75 -5.71 15.70 -5.57
C GLN A 75 -7.12 16.30 -5.59
N ALA A 76 -8.13 15.50 -5.92
CA ALA A 76 -9.54 15.93 -5.91
C ALA A 76 -10.09 16.23 -4.51
N LEU A 77 -9.59 15.49 -3.50
CA LEU A 77 -10.12 15.56 -2.13
C LEU A 77 -9.34 16.50 -1.21
N ARG A 78 -8.06 16.80 -1.47
CA ARG A 78 -7.18 17.50 -0.51
C ARG A 78 -7.72 18.87 -0.06
N GLU A 79 -8.24 19.68 -0.98
CA GLU A 79 -8.79 21.00 -0.65
C GLU A 79 -10.11 20.90 0.13
N PRO A 80 -11.12 20.12 -0.33
CA PRO A 80 -12.32 19.87 0.45
C PRO A 80 -12.05 19.26 1.84
N LEU A 81 -11.07 18.37 1.98
CA LEU A 81 -10.67 17.78 3.25
C LEU A 81 -9.99 18.81 4.16
N ALA A 82 -9.09 19.63 3.62
CA ALA A 82 -8.44 20.70 4.38
C ALA A 82 -9.44 21.70 4.96
N ALA A 83 -10.48 22.04 4.17
CA ALA A 83 -11.56 22.90 4.63
C ALA A 83 -12.44 22.25 5.71
N LEU A 84 -12.58 20.92 5.70
CA LEU A 84 -13.42 20.17 6.65
C LEU A 84 -12.70 19.82 7.96
N ALA A 85 -11.46 19.35 7.86
CA ALA A 85 -10.74 18.69 8.96
C ALA A 85 -9.34 19.27 9.21
N GLY A 86 -8.87 20.21 8.39
CA GLY A 86 -7.46 20.58 8.34
C GLY A 86 -6.61 19.54 7.63
N ALA A 87 -5.32 19.53 7.89
CA ALA A 87 -4.43 18.48 7.39
C ALA A 87 -4.77 17.12 8.04
N PRO A 88 -4.56 15.99 7.34
CA PRO A 88 -4.66 14.67 7.95
C PRO A 88 -3.76 14.58 9.18
N LEU A 89 -4.24 13.92 10.23
CA LEU A 89 -3.43 13.68 11.43
C LEU A 89 -2.35 12.63 11.17
N VAL A 90 -2.72 11.58 10.42
CA VAL A 90 -1.86 10.45 10.08
C VAL A 90 -2.03 10.08 8.61
N VAL A 91 -0.95 9.69 7.98
CA VAL A 91 -0.93 9.08 6.65
C VAL A 91 -0.19 7.76 6.74
N ALA A 92 -0.74 6.70 6.15
CA ALA A 92 -0.08 5.40 6.11
C ALA A 92 -0.37 4.69 4.79
N GLY A 93 0.60 3.93 4.32
CA GLY A 93 0.48 3.14 3.10
C GLY A 93 0.90 1.69 3.29
N TYR A 94 0.22 0.81 2.59
CA TYR A 94 0.47 -0.63 2.60
C TYR A 94 1.24 -1.03 1.34
N SER A 95 2.45 -1.54 1.48
CA SER A 95 3.30 -1.96 0.34
C SER A 95 3.48 -0.81 -0.68
N VAL A 96 3.08 -1.00 -1.94
CA VAL A 96 3.16 0.06 -2.96
C VAL A 96 2.37 1.32 -2.59
N GLY A 97 1.31 1.19 -1.80
CA GLY A 97 0.55 2.33 -1.30
C GLY A 97 1.37 3.27 -0.41
N GLU A 98 2.48 2.83 0.16
CA GLU A 98 3.37 3.71 0.92
C GLU A 98 4.00 4.80 0.03
N LEU A 99 4.21 4.55 -1.27
CA LEU A 99 4.60 5.59 -2.22
C LEU A 99 3.54 6.71 -2.29
N ALA A 100 2.26 6.34 -2.45
CA ALA A 100 1.19 7.32 -2.44
C ALA A 100 1.09 8.05 -1.10
N ALA A 101 1.28 7.35 0.03
CA ALA A 101 1.31 7.96 1.36
C ALA A 101 2.43 9.01 1.49
N TYR A 102 3.61 8.76 0.91
CA TYR A 102 4.70 9.73 0.85
C TYR A 102 4.30 11.00 0.09
N ALA A 103 3.63 10.86 -1.04
CA ALA A 103 3.14 12.01 -1.81
C ALA A 103 2.02 12.76 -1.07
N VAL A 104 1.08 12.06 -0.44
CA VAL A 104 0.03 12.64 0.41
C VAL A 104 0.63 13.43 1.57
N ALA A 105 1.70 12.93 2.17
CA ALA A 105 2.42 13.60 3.26
C ALA A 105 3.36 14.73 2.78
N GLY A 106 3.49 14.95 1.46
CA GLY A 106 4.31 16.01 0.89
C GLY A 106 5.81 15.71 0.80
N VAL A 107 6.20 14.44 0.97
CA VAL A 107 7.61 13.99 0.91
C VAL A 107 8.12 13.97 -0.52
N ILE A 108 7.31 13.52 -1.47
CA ILE A 108 7.63 13.44 -2.90
C ILE A 108 6.50 14.13 -3.69
N ASP A 109 6.83 14.70 -4.85
CA ASP A 109 5.81 15.25 -5.75
C ASP A 109 4.85 14.14 -6.24
N PRO A 110 3.54 14.38 -6.27
CA PRO A 110 2.57 13.36 -6.67
C PRO A 110 2.79 12.81 -8.09
N ALA A 111 3.12 13.64 -9.08
CA ALA A 111 3.34 13.16 -10.45
C ALA A 111 4.63 12.34 -10.55
N GLU A 112 5.72 12.78 -9.90
CA GLU A 112 6.97 12.03 -9.82
C GLU A 112 6.81 10.70 -9.08
N THR A 113 5.87 10.63 -8.13
CA THR A 113 5.57 9.39 -7.38
C THR A 113 4.98 8.31 -8.28
N VAL A 114 4.16 8.65 -9.29
CA VAL A 114 3.65 7.69 -10.27
C VAL A 114 4.80 7.09 -11.10
N ALA A 115 5.72 7.93 -11.56
CA ALA A 115 6.93 7.48 -12.26
C ALA A 115 7.82 6.60 -11.36
N LEU A 116 8.00 6.99 -10.08
CA LEU A 116 8.77 6.21 -9.12
C LEU A 116 8.14 4.83 -8.87
N ALA A 117 6.81 4.73 -8.85
CA ALA A 117 6.12 3.44 -8.72
C ALA A 117 6.42 2.50 -9.90
N ALA A 118 6.47 3.02 -11.12
CA ALA A 118 6.86 2.24 -12.29
C ALA A 118 8.32 1.76 -12.22
N ARG A 119 9.24 2.63 -11.78
CA ARG A 119 10.66 2.29 -11.59
C ARG A 119 10.85 1.27 -10.46
N ARG A 120 10.14 1.41 -9.34
CA ARG A 120 10.10 0.42 -8.26
C ARG A 120 9.64 -0.94 -8.78
N ALA A 121 8.53 -0.97 -9.52
CA ALA A 121 8.00 -2.18 -10.10
C ALA A 121 8.97 -2.85 -11.08
N ALA A 122 9.69 -2.05 -11.89
CA ALA A 122 10.72 -2.56 -12.81
C ALA A 122 11.90 -3.19 -12.06
N ALA A 123 12.43 -2.51 -11.03
CA ALA A 123 13.53 -3.01 -10.21
C ALA A 123 13.16 -4.32 -9.50
N MET A 124 11.96 -4.40 -8.91
CA MET A 124 11.45 -5.60 -8.25
C MET A 124 11.23 -6.76 -9.23
N THR A 125 10.69 -6.48 -10.42
CA THR A 125 10.51 -7.50 -11.47
C THR A 125 11.84 -8.04 -11.95
N GLU A 126 12.86 -7.19 -12.08
CA GLU A 126 14.19 -7.64 -12.47
C GLU A 126 14.86 -8.49 -11.38
N ALA A 127 14.73 -8.07 -10.10
CA ALA A 127 15.22 -8.88 -8.98
C ALA A 127 14.58 -10.27 -8.92
N ALA A 128 13.28 -10.37 -9.21
CA ALA A 128 12.58 -11.65 -9.21
C ALA A 128 13.00 -12.60 -10.35
N ARG A 129 13.60 -12.10 -11.45
CA ARG A 129 14.06 -12.95 -12.57
C ARG A 129 15.17 -13.90 -12.20
N THR A 130 15.97 -13.56 -11.20
CA THR A 130 17.09 -14.41 -10.73
C THR A 130 16.62 -15.60 -9.90
N GLN A 131 15.39 -15.59 -9.44
CA GLN A 131 14.77 -16.65 -8.64
C GLN A 131 13.32 -16.81 -9.11
N PRO A 132 13.06 -17.59 -10.17
CA PRO A 132 11.72 -17.82 -10.69
C PRO A 132 10.84 -18.55 -9.65
N GLU A 133 9.51 -18.44 -9.83
CA GLU A 133 8.50 -19.08 -8.98
C GLU A 133 8.42 -18.56 -7.54
N GLN A 134 8.67 -17.28 -7.37
CA GLN A 134 8.42 -16.60 -6.10
C GLN A 134 6.94 -16.24 -5.94
N GLY A 135 6.51 -16.04 -4.69
CA GLY A 135 5.15 -15.58 -4.41
C GLY A 135 4.95 -15.07 -3.00
N LEU A 136 3.70 -14.72 -2.75
CA LEU A 136 3.18 -14.36 -1.43
C LEU A 136 2.04 -15.31 -1.04
N MET A 137 1.92 -15.59 0.25
CA MET A 137 0.89 -16.44 0.84
C MET A 137 0.36 -15.80 2.12
N SER A 138 -0.96 -15.70 2.23
CA SER A 138 -1.60 -15.33 3.49
C SER A 138 -1.64 -16.52 4.44
N ILE A 139 -1.37 -16.27 5.71
CA ILE A 139 -1.43 -17.24 6.81
C ILE A 139 -2.28 -16.64 7.92
N GLY A 140 -3.22 -17.41 8.45
CA GLY A 140 -4.06 -17.00 9.58
C GLY A 140 -4.46 -18.14 10.50
N GLY A 141 -4.72 -17.82 11.77
CA GLY A 141 -5.21 -18.78 12.77
C GLY A 141 -4.10 -19.49 13.56
N VAL A 142 -2.85 -19.04 13.44
CA VAL A 142 -1.73 -19.50 14.26
C VAL A 142 -0.94 -18.31 14.78
N ALA A 143 -0.34 -18.42 15.95
CA ALA A 143 0.49 -17.36 16.51
C ALA A 143 1.65 -16.99 15.55
N LEU A 144 2.01 -15.71 15.50
CA LEU A 144 3.07 -15.21 14.64
C LEU A 144 4.39 -15.95 14.82
N SER A 145 4.78 -16.31 16.07
CA SER A 145 6.00 -17.05 16.35
C SER A 145 6.00 -18.46 15.74
N VAL A 146 4.85 -19.15 15.78
CA VAL A 146 4.70 -20.47 15.17
C VAL A 146 4.87 -20.41 13.67
N ALA A 147 4.23 -19.41 13.03
CA ALA A 147 4.37 -19.21 11.60
C ALA A 147 5.81 -18.82 11.20
N GLN A 148 6.48 -17.95 11.97
CA GLN A 148 7.87 -17.55 11.74
C GLN A 148 8.85 -18.74 11.83
N GLU A 149 8.71 -19.57 12.84
CA GLU A 149 9.55 -20.77 13.02
C GLU A 149 9.35 -21.79 11.89
N CYS A 150 8.08 -22.00 11.46
CA CYS A 150 7.78 -22.87 10.33
C CYS A 150 8.38 -22.33 9.03
N LEU A 151 8.14 -21.04 8.71
CA LEU A 151 8.71 -20.40 7.53
C LEU A 151 10.24 -20.50 7.50
N ALA A 152 10.91 -20.26 8.63
CA ALA A 152 12.38 -20.35 8.73
C ALA A 152 12.90 -21.76 8.44
N ARG A 153 12.17 -22.83 8.80
CA ARG A 153 12.55 -24.22 8.48
C ARG A 153 12.48 -24.55 6.99
N HIS A 154 11.65 -23.78 6.24
CA HIS A 154 11.40 -24.00 4.81
C HIS A 154 11.97 -22.89 3.91
N ASP A 155 12.91 -22.07 4.41
CA ASP A 155 13.46 -20.91 3.67
C ASP A 155 12.39 -19.90 3.18
N GLY A 156 11.28 -19.82 3.92
CA GLY A 156 10.25 -18.81 3.77
C GLY A 156 10.46 -17.62 4.71
N TYR A 157 9.84 -16.50 4.40
CA TYR A 157 10.02 -15.26 5.14
C TYR A 157 8.65 -14.66 5.51
N VAL A 158 8.56 -13.98 6.65
CA VAL A 158 7.46 -13.07 6.92
C VAL A 158 7.65 -11.84 6.03
N ALA A 159 6.62 -11.48 5.28
CA ALA A 159 6.60 -10.30 4.43
C ALA A 159 5.77 -9.15 5.04
N ILE A 160 4.62 -9.44 5.66
CA ILE A 160 3.77 -8.43 6.29
C ILE A 160 3.11 -9.03 7.54
N VAL A 161 3.20 -8.30 8.65
CA VAL A 161 2.47 -8.62 9.89
C VAL A 161 1.19 -7.82 9.92
N THR A 162 0.03 -8.48 9.85
CA THR A 162 -1.29 -7.84 9.81
C THR A 162 -2.06 -7.97 11.12
N GLY A 163 -1.67 -8.91 11.98
CA GLY A 163 -2.28 -9.17 13.28
C GLY A 163 -1.40 -10.07 14.15
N GLU A 164 -1.94 -10.51 15.28
CA GLU A 164 -1.23 -11.40 16.21
C GLU A 164 -1.18 -12.86 15.69
N ASP A 165 -2.17 -13.24 14.88
CA ASP A 165 -2.36 -14.55 14.28
C ASP A 165 -2.55 -14.51 12.77
N THR A 166 -2.24 -13.37 12.14
CA THR A 166 -2.41 -13.16 10.70
C THR A 166 -1.20 -12.45 10.11
N LEU A 167 -0.69 -12.99 9.00
CA LEU A 167 0.46 -12.45 8.29
C LEU A 167 0.43 -12.80 6.80
N ILE A 168 1.31 -12.14 6.03
CA ILE A 168 1.68 -12.54 4.67
C ILE A 168 3.11 -13.07 4.73
N ALA A 169 3.30 -14.27 4.20
CA ALA A 169 4.62 -14.86 3.96
C ALA A 169 5.05 -14.63 2.51
N GLY A 170 6.36 -14.58 2.29
CA GLY A 170 6.97 -14.52 0.96
C GLY A 170 8.12 -15.52 0.83
N GLY A 171 8.32 -16.06 -0.37
CA GLY A 171 9.35 -17.05 -0.62
C GLY A 171 9.28 -17.69 -1.99
N ALA A 172 10.13 -18.68 -2.24
CA ALA A 172 9.99 -19.58 -3.39
C ALA A 172 8.69 -20.38 -3.26
N GLY A 173 8.02 -20.67 -4.37
CA GLY A 173 6.74 -21.37 -4.37
C GLY A 173 6.80 -22.74 -3.66
N THR A 174 7.89 -23.48 -3.85
CA THR A 174 8.12 -24.77 -3.16
C THR A 174 8.28 -24.61 -1.65
N ALA A 175 8.98 -23.56 -1.21
CA ALA A 175 9.15 -23.22 0.21
C ALA A 175 7.81 -22.86 0.86
N LEU A 176 7.02 -22.02 0.19
CA LEU A 176 5.69 -21.61 0.67
C LEU A 176 4.73 -22.81 0.73
N GLN A 177 4.78 -23.72 -0.24
CA GLN A 177 3.93 -24.93 -0.24
C GLN A 177 4.31 -25.85 0.94
N ALA A 178 5.60 -26.11 1.16
CA ALA A 178 6.07 -26.95 2.28
C ALA A 178 5.66 -26.33 3.65
N ALA A 179 5.80 -25.01 3.80
CA ALA A 179 5.34 -24.31 4.99
C ALA A 179 3.81 -24.38 5.15
N ALA A 180 3.05 -24.27 4.06
CA ALA A 180 1.59 -24.37 4.07
C ALA A 180 1.12 -25.75 4.57
N ASP A 181 1.76 -26.82 4.08
CA ASP A 181 1.42 -28.20 4.45
C ASP A 181 1.68 -28.46 5.94
N GLU A 182 2.80 -27.95 6.47
CA GLU A 182 3.13 -28.05 7.90
C GLU A 182 2.16 -27.20 8.76
N LEU A 183 1.89 -25.96 8.36
CA LEU A 183 1.01 -25.04 9.08
C LEU A 183 -0.45 -25.53 9.09
N ALA A 184 -0.90 -26.18 8.02
CA ALA A 184 -2.22 -26.80 7.97
C ALA A 184 -2.41 -27.85 9.07
N ALA A 185 -1.39 -28.65 9.37
CA ALA A 185 -1.41 -29.60 10.48
C ALA A 185 -1.51 -28.91 11.86
N ALA A 186 -1.06 -27.66 11.98
CA ALA A 186 -1.22 -26.81 13.16
C ALA A 186 -2.55 -26.03 13.19
N GLY A 187 -3.44 -26.24 12.20
CA GLY A 187 -4.75 -25.60 12.12
C GLY A 187 -4.77 -24.22 11.43
N ALA A 188 -3.65 -23.81 10.81
CA ALA A 188 -3.60 -22.57 10.05
C ALA A 188 -4.44 -22.65 8.76
N ARG A 189 -4.95 -21.49 8.33
CA ARG A 189 -5.51 -21.29 7.01
C ARG A 189 -4.48 -20.57 6.15
N THR A 190 -4.15 -21.12 5.00
CA THR A 190 -3.21 -20.54 4.04
C THR A 190 -3.88 -20.30 2.70
N SER A 191 -3.47 -19.25 1.98
CA SER A 191 -3.96 -18.97 0.63
C SER A 191 -2.88 -18.23 -0.17
N SER A 192 -2.56 -18.73 -1.37
CA SER A 192 -1.65 -18.04 -2.28
C SER A 192 -2.26 -16.73 -2.77
N LEU A 193 -1.43 -15.69 -2.88
CA LEU A 193 -1.83 -14.40 -3.41
C LEU A 193 -1.43 -14.26 -4.88
N PRO A 194 -2.20 -13.55 -5.72
CA PRO A 194 -1.90 -13.36 -7.14
C PRO A 194 -0.77 -12.32 -7.34
N VAL A 195 0.36 -12.53 -6.66
CA VAL A 195 1.54 -11.67 -6.71
C VAL A 195 2.75 -12.57 -6.95
N GLY A 196 3.34 -12.45 -8.14
CA GLY A 196 4.43 -13.32 -8.60
C GLY A 196 5.83 -12.91 -8.12
N LEU A 197 5.95 -12.26 -6.97
CA LEU A 197 7.22 -11.92 -6.34
C LEU A 197 7.09 -11.89 -4.81
N ALA A 198 8.19 -12.27 -4.15
CA ALA A 198 8.28 -12.28 -2.70
C ALA A 198 8.73 -10.91 -2.17
N SER A 199 7.87 -9.88 -2.34
CA SER A 199 8.13 -8.53 -1.82
C SER A 199 8.25 -8.53 -0.30
N HIS A 200 8.99 -7.54 0.23
CA HIS A 200 9.23 -7.36 1.67
C HIS A 200 10.00 -8.52 2.31
N THR A 201 10.82 -9.19 1.52
CA THR A 201 11.71 -10.27 1.94
C THR A 201 13.14 -10.06 1.40
N PRO A 202 14.16 -10.72 1.95
CA PRO A 202 15.54 -10.63 1.43
C PRO A 202 15.69 -10.98 -0.05
N LEU A 203 14.72 -11.67 -0.65
CA LEU A 203 14.71 -12.02 -2.09
C LEU A 203 14.62 -10.77 -2.99
N MET A 204 14.22 -9.63 -2.46
CA MET A 204 14.20 -8.34 -3.20
C MET A 204 15.48 -7.52 -3.04
N GLN A 205 16.56 -8.06 -2.42
CA GLN A 205 17.80 -7.34 -2.16
C GLN A 205 18.41 -6.69 -3.42
N ALA A 206 18.35 -7.37 -4.56
CA ALA A 206 18.88 -6.85 -5.82
C ALA A 206 18.14 -5.59 -6.35
N ALA A 207 16.90 -5.34 -5.89
CA ALA A 207 16.14 -4.15 -6.28
C ALA A 207 16.53 -2.90 -5.50
N THR A 208 17.15 -3.02 -4.32
CA THR A 208 17.33 -1.90 -3.38
C THR A 208 18.24 -0.79 -3.93
N GLY A 209 19.35 -1.15 -4.57
CA GLY A 209 20.32 -0.16 -5.08
C GLY A 209 19.73 0.72 -6.18
N ALA A 210 19.08 0.12 -7.17
CA ALA A 210 18.42 0.85 -8.25
C ALA A 210 17.29 1.75 -7.71
N PHE A 211 16.44 1.22 -6.84
CA PHE A 211 15.35 1.99 -6.25
C PHE A 211 15.85 3.14 -5.36
N ALA A 212 16.90 2.91 -4.57
CA ALA A 212 17.51 3.96 -3.74
C ALA A 212 18.04 5.13 -4.58
N ALA A 213 18.70 4.85 -5.73
CA ALA A 213 19.19 5.88 -6.63
C ALA A 213 18.04 6.72 -7.23
N GLU A 214 16.97 6.07 -7.69
CA GLU A 214 15.79 6.74 -8.22
C GLU A 214 15.08 7.61 -7.17
N LEU A 215 14.95 7.12 -5.95
CA LEU A 215 14.33 7.86 -4.85
C LEU A 215 15.18 9.07 -4.44
N ALA A 216 16.51 8.93 -4.37
CA ALA A 216 17.43 10.01 -4.02
C ALA A 216 17.39 11.16 -5.05
N ALA A 217 17.23 10.83 -6.34
CA ALA A 217 17.15 11.82 -7.42
C ALA A 217 15.95 12.78 -7.28
N LEU A 218 14.85 12.34 -6.60
CA LEU A 218 13.65 13.14 -6.34
C LEU A 218 13.81 14.12 -5.17
N GLN A 219 14.91 14.09 -4.44
CA GLN A 219 15.17 14.94 -3.29
C GLN A 219 14.00 14.97 -2.28
N PRO A 220 13.68 13.84 -1.62
CA PRO A 220 12.57 13.75 -0.69
C PRO A 220 12.64 14.81 0.42
N ARG A 221 11.48 15.32 0.83
CA ARG A 221 11.33 16.32 1.90
C ARG A 221 10.87 15.65 3.20
N SER A 222 10.98 16.37 4.31
CA SER A 222 10.36 15.92 5.55
C SER A 222 8.83 15.92 5.43
N PRO A 223 8.11 14.92 6.02
CA PRO A 223 6.66 14.86 5.95
C PRO A 223 6.00 16.01 6.71
N GLY A 224 4.87 16.52 6.19
CA GLY A 224 4.04 17.50 6.88
C GLY A 224 3.21 16.86 8.00
N PRO A 225 2.24 15.97 7.69
CA PRO A 225 1.53 15.16 8.68
C PRO A 225 2.39 13.97 9.18
N ALA A 226 1.93 13.28 10.24
CA ALA A 226 2.57 12.06 10.71
C ALA A 226 2.46 10.96 9.64
N LEU A 227 3.54 10.68 8.95
CA LEU A 227 3.67 9.59 7.98
C LEU A 227 4.22 8.36 8.69
N LEU A 228 3.46 7.26 8.70
CA LEU A 228 3.90 6.01 9.31
C LEU A 228 4.72 5.18 8.31
N ALA A 229 5.91 4.75 8.73
CA ALA A 229 6.72 3.84 7.94
C ALA A 229 6.24 2.39 8.11
N GLY A 230 6.00 1.71 7.00
CA GLY A 230 5.54 0.32 7.01
C GLY A 230 6.48 -0.62 7.77
N VAL A 231 7.79 -0.47 7.62
CA VAL A 231 8.80 -1.38 8.24
C VAL A 231 8.93 -1.23 9.76
N THR A 232 8.53 -0.10 10.34
CA THR A 232 8.67 0.15 11.79
C THR A 232 7.34 0.33 12.51
N GLY A 233 6.26 0.66 11.81
CA GLY A 233 5.01 1.09 12.40
C GLY A 233 5.09 2.48 13.07
N GLN A 234 6.22 3.20 12.96
CA GLN A 234 6.46 4.47 13.63
C GLN A 234 6.42 5.65 12.65
N ALA A 235 6.18 6.86 13.18
CA ALA A 235 6.20 8.07 12.36
C ALA A 235 7.61 8.40 11.91
N ILE A 236 7.73 8.79 10.65
CA ILE A 236 8.95 9.29 10.02
C ILE A 236 9.20 10.72 10.49
N THR A 237 10.44 11.03 10.88
CA THR A 237 10.82 12.32 11.46
C THR A 237 11.37 13.32 10.43
N ASP A 238 12.07 12.82 9.42
CA ASP A 238 12.78 13.65 8.46
C ASP A 238 12.97 12.98 7.09
N ALA A 239 13.49 13.73 6.14
CA ALA A 239 13.70 13.29 4.76
C ALA A 239 14.68 12.11 4.63
N ALA A 240 15.76 12.10 5.42
CA ALA A 240 16.77 11.04 5.36
C ALA A 240 16.18 9.72 5.87
N GLN A 241 15.43 9.77 6.97
CA GLN A 241 14.71 8.61 7.48
C GLN A 241 13.64 8.12 6.50
N ALA A 242 12.89 9.05 5.86
CA ALA A 242 11.91 8.71 4.83
C ALA A 242 12.56 7.90 3.70
N GLN A 243 13.68 8.39 3.16
CA GLN A 243 14.39 7.69 2.10
C GLN A 243 14.88 6.31 2.53
N ALA A 244 15.53 6.21 3.70
CA ALA A 244 16.09 4.96 4.18
C ALA A 244 14.99 3.90 4.43
N LEU A 245 13.88 4.28 5.07
CA LEU A 245 12.80 3.34 5.43
C LEU A 245 12.04 2.85 4.20
N LEU A 246 11.82 3.70 3.19
CA LEU A 246 11.14 3.30 1.96
C LEU A 246 11.98 2.31 1.12
N VAL A 247 13.31 2.43 1.15
CA VAL A 247 14.22 1.45 0.52
C VAL A 247 14.20 0.13 1.30
N ARG A 248 14.29 0.19 2.63
CA ARG A 248 14.22 -0.99 3.50
C ARG A 248 12.92 -1.78 3.34
N GLN A 249 11.81 -1.10 3.04
CA GLN A 249 10.50 -1.72 2.80
C GLN A 249 10.54 -2.78 1.68
N LEU A 250 11.45 -2.71 0.72
CA LEU A 250 11.57 -3.73 -0.32
C LEU A 250 11.95 -5.11 0.24
N VAL A 251 12.77 -5.13 1.30
CA VAL A 251 13.46 -6.33 1.81
C VAL A 251 13.13 -6.69 3.25
N GLU A 252 12.40 -5.83 3.97
CA GLU A 252 12.04 -6.04 5.36
C GLU A 252 10.52 -6.15 5.54
N PRO A 253 10.05 -6.92 6.53
CA PRO A 253 8.63 -7.08 6.80
C PRO A 253 7.91 -5.77 7.10
N ILE A 254 6.73 -5.60 6.53
CA ILE A 254 5.83 -4.50 6.89
C ILE A 254 5.12 -4.83 8.21
N GLN A 255 5.14 -3.90 9.16
CA GLN A 255 4.49 -3.98 10.46
C GLN A 255 3.11 -3.29 10.40
N TRP A 256 2.19 -3.82 9.58
CA TRP A 256 0.90 -3.15 9.37
C TRP A 256 0.04 -3.12 10.64
N ALA A 257 0.08 -4.17 11.45
CA ALA A 257 -0.56 -4.18 12.78
C ALA A 257 -0.06 -3.00 13.63
N GLY A 258 1.26 -2.79 13.68
CA GLY A 258 1.87 -1.65 14.38
C GLY A 258 1.45 -0.28 13.80
N CYS A 259 1.30 -0.17 12.47
CA CYS A 259 0.76 1.06 11.86
C CYS A 259 -0.67 1.34 12.32
N MET A 260 -1.54 0.32 12.39
CA MET A 260 -2.91 0.47 12.88
C MET A 260 -2.96 0.90 14.35
N ASP A 261 -2.12 0.30 15.20
CA ASP A 261 -2.02 0.67 16.62
C ASP A 261 -1.49 2.09 16.79
N ALA A 262 -0.47 2.49 16.04
CA ALA A 262 0.07 3.86 16.06
C ALA A 262 -0.96 4.92 15.64
N MET A 263 -1.93 4.59 14.76
CA MET A 263 -3.07 5.47 14.47
C MET A 263 -3.98 5.64 15.68
N ALA A 264 -4.29 4.53 16.38
CA ALA A 264 -5.12 4.57 17.59
C ALA A 264 -4.46 5.38 18.70
N GLU A 265 -3.18 5.16 18.97
CA GLU A 265 -2.39 5.88 19.97
C GLU A 265 -2.31 7.39 19.70
N ARG A 266 -2.28 7.77 18.41
CA ARG A 266 -2.35 9.18 18.00
C ARG A 266 -3.75 9.77 18.06
N GLY A 267 -4.74 8.96 18.44
CA GLY A 267 -6.12 9.39 18.63
C GLY A 267 -6.87 9.62 17.33
N VAL A 268 -6.53 8.93 16.26
CA VAL A 268 -7.35 8.90 15.03
C VAL A 268 -8.75 8.41 15.36
N THR A 269 -9.77 9.13 14.88
CA THR A 269 -11.18 8.76 15.05
C THR A 269 -11.84 8.33 13.75
N VAL A 270 -11.30 8.80 12.61
CA VAL A 270 -11.83 8.54 11.29
C VAL A 270 -10.70 8.19 10.34
N ALA A 271 -10.89 7.19 9.48
CA ALA A 271 -9.95 6.83 8.43
C ALA A 271 -10.65 6.73 7.07
N LEU A 272 -10.01 7.31 6.05
CA LEU A 272 -10.43 7.21 4.65
C LEU A 272 -9.36 6.47 3.84
N GLU A 273 -9.73 5.32 3.27
CA GLU A 273 -8.89 4.59 2.34
C GLU A 273 -9.10 5.10 0.92
N LEU A 274 -8.01 5.47 0.22
CA LEU A 274 -8.09 6.09 -1.11
C LEU A 274 -8.40 5.10 -2.25
N GLY A 275 -8.52 3.78 -1.93
CA GLY A 275 -8.81 2.73 -2.91
C GLY A 275 -7.66 2.45 -3.88
N PRO A 276 -7.80 1.51 -4.82
CA PRO A 276 -8.97 0.63 -5.00
C PRO A 276 -9.12 -0.40 -3.88
N GLY A 277 -10.36 -0.90 -3.73
CA GLY A 277 -10.71 -1.87 -2.68
C GLY A 277 -10.95 -1.23 -1.31
N ALA A 278 -11.16 -2.09 -0.29
CA ALA A 278 -11.51 -1.67 1.07
C ALA A 278 -10.82 -2.55 2.14
N ALA A 279 -9.64 -3.11 1.83
CA ALA A 279 -8.98 -4.06 2.70
C ALA A 279 -8.41 -3.38 3.96
N LEU A 280 -7.80 -2.20 3.81
CA LEU A 280 -7.19 -1.49 4.94
C LEU A 280 -8.25 -0.96 5.92
N SER A 281 -9.32 -0.39 5.39
CA SER A 281 -10.43 0.09 6.22
C SER A 281 -11.15 -1.04 6.94
N ARG A 282 -11.22 -2.24 6.34
CA ARG A 282 -11.74 -3.44 7.00
C ARG A 282 -10.82 -3.88 8.13
N MET A 283 -9.52 -4.07 7.86
CA MET A 283 -8.52 -4.47 8.88
C MET A 283 -8.50 -3.49 10.05
N LEU A 284 -8.56 -2.18 9.77
CA LEU A 284 -8.55 -1.17 10.82
C LEU A 284 -9.82 -1.19 11.68
N ARG A 285 -11.01 -1.44 11.07
CA ARG A 285 -12.27 -1.62 11.83
C ARG A 285 -12.27 -2.88 12.69
N GLU A 286 -11.71 -3.96 12.17
CA GLU A 286 -11.61 -5.22 12.93
C GLU A 286 -10.69 -5.07 14.14
N ARG A 287 -9.56 -4.36 13.98
CA ARG A 287 -8.58 -4.14 15.05
C ARG A 287 -9.00 -3.02 16.04
N HIS A 288 -9.59 -1.94 15.53
CA HIS A 288 -10.01 -0.76 16.30
C HIS A 288 -11.48 -0.40 15.96
N PRO A 289 -12.48 -1.14 16.49
CA PRO A 289 -13.89 -0.97 16.15
C PRO A 289 -14.48 0.41 16.45
N GLN A 290 -13.82 1.19 17.32
CA GLN A 290 -14.22 2.56 17.67
C GLN A 290 -13.89 3.58 16.57
N MET A 291 -13.05 3.25 15.59
CA MET A 291 -12.73 4.13 14.48
C MET A 291 -13.75 4.02 13.36
N ALA A 292 -14.24 5.15 12.86
CA ALA A 292 -15.09 5.18 11.68
C ALA A 292 -14.21 5.08 10.43
N CYS A 293 -14.19 3.91 9.79
CA CYS A 293 -13.32 3.63 8.64
C CYS A 293 -14.15 3.29 7.40
N ARG A 294 -13.86 3.94 6.27
CA ARG A 294 -14.42 3.60 4.95
C ARG A 294 -13.38 3.78 3.84
N SER A 295 -13.58 3.04 2.76
CA SER A 295 -12.85 3.23 1.52
C SER A 295 -13.64 4.11 0.54
N LEU A 296 -12.94 4.79 -0.38
CA LEU A 296 -13.57 5.43 -1.53
C LEU A 296 -14.38 4.43 -2.37
N ALA A 297 -13.98 3.17 -2.40
CA ALA A 297 -14.72 2.09 -3.08
C ALA A 297 -16.14 1.85 -2.50
N ASP A 298 -16.41 2.33 -1.27
CA ASP A 298 -17.74 2.22 -0.64
C ASP A 298 -18.72 3.33 -1.12
N PHE A 299 -18.28 4.26 -1.96
CA PHE A 299 -19.07 5.41 -2.38
C PHE A 299 -19.29 5.43 -3.90
N ARG A 300 -20.38 6.06 -4.31
CA ARG A 300 -20.71 6.26 -5.72
C ARG A 300 -20.11 7.56 -6.29
N SER A 301 -19.61 8.46 -5.43
CA SER A 301 -19.03 9.74 -5.82
C SER A 301 -18.10 10.27 -4.73
N LEU A 302 -17.15 11.12 -5.08
CA LEU A 302 -16.29 11.83 -4.13
C LEU A 302 -17.11 12.72 -3.18
N SER A 303 -18.19 13.34 -3.67
CA SER A 303 -19.10 14.13 -2.85
C SER A 303 -19.81 13.28 -1.79
N GLY A 304 -20.11 12.01 -2.08
CA GLY A 304 -20.65 11.05 -1.11
C GLY A 304 -19.67 10.74 0.01
N ALA A 305 -18.39 10.60 -0.32
CA ALA A 305 -17.33 10.41 0.68
C ALA A 305 -17.18 11.66 1.58
N LEU A 306 -17.17 12.85 1.00
CA LEU A 306 -17.12 14.12 1.75
C LEU A 306 -18.36 14.30 2.65
N ALA A 307 -19.55 13.95 2.17
CA ALA A 307 -20.77 13.99 2.97
C ALA A 307 -20.73 13.01 4.15
N TRP A 308 -20.11 11.82 3.97
CA TRP A 308 -19.89 10.89 5.07
C TRP A 308 -18.91 11.47 6.10
N LEU A 309 -17.80 12.06 5.68
CA LEU A 309 -16.82 12.68 6.57
C LEU A 309 -17.41 13.83 7.37
N ARG A 310 -18.26 14.69 6.76
CA ARG A 310 -18.96 15.77 7.48
C ARG A 310 -19.80 15.26 8.64
N ARG A 311 -20.46 14.10 8.49
CA ARG A 311 -21.23 13.49 9.58
C ARG A 311 -20.38 12.91 10.71
N GLN A 312 -19.06 12.86 10.57
CA GLN A 312 -18.14 12.44 11.63
C GLN A 312 -17.63 13.64 12.44
N THR A 313 -17.95 14.88 12.04
CA THR A 313 -17.58 16.10 12.79
C THR A 313 -18.60 16.48 13.86
N ASP A 314 -19.83 16.00 13.72
CA ASP A 314 -20.94 16.22 14.66
C ASP A 314 -20.86 15.22 15.82
#